data_efb87477c4319196e68e7d53dce2fc1c
#
_entry.id   efb87477c4319196e68e7d53dce2fc1c
#
_cell.length_a   1.000
_cell.length_b   1.000
_cell.length_c   1.000
_cell.angle_alpha   90.00
_cell.angle_beta   90.00
_cell.angle_gamma   90.00
#
_symmetry.space_group_name_H-M   'P 1'
#
loop_
_entity.id
_entity.type
_entity.pdbx_description
1 polymer ?
#
loop_
_entity_poly.entity_id
_entity_poly.type
_entity_poly.pdbx_seq_one_letter_code
_entity_poly.pdbx_strand_id
1 'polypeptide(L)'
;MAAKFLVEVPHEPELAACARAVEVFLETGSHFLTHADWGCRDGEHKAWMVLEVDSKDEARGIVPPAYRSRTKVVQLNTFTMRDIEDIRRDHRPLGSHRFQHGKGLSL
;
A
#
# COMPACT_ATOMS: atom_id res chain seq x y z
N MET A 1 14.42 0.50 -10.35
CA MET A 1 13.37 1.25 -10.88
C MET A 1 12.32 1.49 -9.87
N ALA A 2 11.81 2.68 -9.82
CA ALA A 2 10.78 3.02 -8.84
C ALA A 2 9.45 2.41 -9.22
N ALA A 3 8.70 1.99 -8.22
CA ALA A 3 7.34 1.51 -8.39
C ALA A 3 6.48 2.23 -7.37
N LYS A 4 5.19 2.19 -7.59
CA LYS A 4 4.25 2.88 -6.70
C LYS A 4 3.69 1.90 -5.70
N PHE A 5 3.70 2.28 -4.43
CA PHE A 5 3.20 1.41 -3.37
C PHE A 5 2.21 2.16 -2.50
N LEU A 6 1.16 1.46 -2.11
CA LEU A 6 0.25 1.93 -1.07
C LEU A 6 0.72 1.32 0.24
N VAL A 7 0.94 2.16 1.23
CA VAL A 7 1.40 1.72 2.54
C VAL A 7 0.30 2.01 3.54
N GLU A 8 -0.17 0.97 4.22
CA GLU A 8 -1.25 1.08 5.18
C GLU A 8 -0.71 0.74 6.55
N VAL A 9 -0.82 1.67 7.50
CA VAL A 9 -0.21 1.55 8.82
C VAL A 9 -1.29 1.63 9.89
N PRO A 10 -1.71 0.51 10.46
CA PRO A 10 -2.73 0.52 11.50
C PRO A 10 -2.15 0.91 12.85
N HIS A 11 -2.99 1.43 13.72
CA HIS A 11 -2.63 1.71 15.10
C HIS A 11 -3.82 1.39 15.99
N GLU A 12 -3.59 1.43 17.31
CA GLU A 12 -4.64 1.10 18.25
C GLU A 12 -5.77 2.13 18.16
N PRO A 13 -7.00 1.72 18.47
CA PRO A 13 -8.17 2.58 18.25
C PRO A 13 -8.40 3.67 19.28
N GLU A 14 -7.60 3.72 20.35
CA GLU A 14 -7.80 4.76 21.35
C GLU A 14 -7.30 6.10 20.84
N LEU A 15 -7.92 7.16 21.32
CA LEU A 15 -7.56 8.50 20.93
C LEU A 15 -6.11 8.82 21.24
N ALA A 16 -5.62 8.38 22.40
CA ALA A 16 -4.23 8.61 22.77
C ALA A 16 -3.27 7.91 21.84
N ALA A 17 -3.64 6.70 21.40
CA ALA A 17 -2.79 5.95 20.47
C ALA A 17 -2.77 6.61 19.09
N CYS A 18 -3.90 7.15 18.67
CA CYS A 18 -3.98 7.87 17.42
C CYS A 18 -3.07 9.11 17.47
N ALA A 19 -3.19 9.90 18.54
CA ALA A 19 -2.37 11.09 18.69
C ALA A 19 -0.89 10.76 18.70
N ARG A 20 -0.52 9.66 19.38
CA ARG A 20 0.88 9.26 19.44
C ARG A 20 1.39 8.87 18.05
N ALA A 21 0.59 8.13 17.28
CA ALA A 21 1.02 7.71 15.95
C ALA A 21 1.25 8.91 15.05
N VAL A 22 0.32 9.86 15.06
CA VAL A 22 0.46 11.07 14.27
C VAL A 22 1.71 11.84 14.70
N GLU A 23 1.93 11.95 16.00
CA GLU A 23 3.08 12.67 16.51
C GLU A 23 4.39 12.02 16.06
N VAL A 24 4.48 10.70 16.14
CA VAL A 24 5.68 9.99 15.71
C VAL A 24 5.94 10.23 14.23
N PHE A 25 4.90 10.16 13.42
CA PHE A 25 5.06 10.38 11.99
C PHE A 25 5.55 11.80 11.71
N LEU A 26 4.97 12.78 12.36
CA LEU A 26 5.35 14.17 12.12
C LEU A 26 6.75 14.48 12.63
N GLU A 27 7.14 13.86 13.73
CA GLU A 27 8.44 14.12 14.33
C GLU A 27 9.60 13.55 13.54
N THR A 28 9.37 12.49 12.76
CA THR A 28 10.47 11.96 11.96
C THR A 28 10.89 12.92 10.87
N GLY A 29 9.99 13.83 10.47
CA GLY A 29 10.32 14.82 9.46
C GLY A 29 10.44 14.29 8.04
N SER A 30 10.17 13.01 7.81
CA SER A 30 10.21 12.46 6.48
C SER A 30 9.11 13.07 5.62
N HIS A 31 9.43 13.42 4.39
CA HIS A 31 8.45 13.96 3.46
C HIS A 31 7.27 13.00 3.34
N PHE A 32 7.51 11.71 3.25
CA PHE A 32 6.44 10.74 3.09
C PHE A 32 5.54 10.70 4.32
N LEU A 33 6.13 10.68 5.50
CA LEU A 33 5.35 10.53 6.73
C LEU A 33 4.57 11.78 7.09
N THR A 34 5.10 12.94 6.75
CA THR A 34 4.40 14.20 7.06
C THR A 34 3.22 14.41 6.12
N HIS A 35 3.16 13.67 5.01
CA HIS A 35 2.07 13.77 4.06
C HIS A 35 1.14 12.56 4.11
N ALA A 36 1.21 11.77 5.17
CA ALA A 36 0.31 10.63 5.33
C ALA A 36 -1.12 11.12 5.54
N ASP A 37 -2.06 10.33 5.06
CA ASP A 37 -3.47 10.58 5.26
C ASP A 37 -3.98 9.66 6.36
N TRP A 38 -4.86 10.17 7.21
CA TRP A 38 -5.31 9.45 8.39
C TRP A 38 -6.82 9.28 8.38
N GLY A 39 -7.28 8.09 8.70
CA GLY A 39 -8.71 7.79 8.72
C GLY A 39 -9.34 7.78 10.10
N CYS A 40 -8.60 8.20 11.13
CA CYS A 40 -9.08 8.08 12.51
C CYS A 40 -10.40 8.76 12.75
N ARG A 41 -10.62 9.92 12.16
CA ARG A 41 -11.85 10.66 12.37
C ARG A 41 -13.05 9.97 11.72
N ASP A 42 -12.80 9.06 10.80
CA ASP A 42 -13.86 8.33 10.16
C ASP A 42 -13.95 6.91 10.69
N GLY A 43 -13.29 6.61 11.79
CA GLY A 43 -13.35 5.31 12.41
C GLY A 43 -12.37 4.29 11.86
N GLU A 44 -11.53 4.70 10.92
CA GLU A 44 -10.52 3.81 10.36
C GLU A 44 -9.18 4.18 10.97
N HIS A 45 -8.72 3.38 11.91
CA HIS A 45 -7.54 3.73 12.69
C HIS A 45 -6.25 3.33 11.98
N LYS A 46 -6.00 4.02 10.88
CA LYS A 46 -4.87 3.74 10.01
C LYS A 46 -4.36 5.01 9.37
N ALA A 47 -3.10 4.94 8.95
CA ALA A 47 -2.53 5.97 8.08
C ALA A 47 -2.28 5.34 6.72
N TRP A 48 -2.41 6.11 5.68
CA TRP A 48 -2.12 5.65 4.32
C TRP A 48 -1.14 6.60 3.65
N MET A 49 -0.22 6.03 2.88
CA MET A 49 0.72 6.79 2.09
C MET A 49 0.86 6.14 0.74
N VAL A 50 1.11 6.94 -0.29
CA VAL A 50 1.45 6.40 -1.61
C VAL A 50 2.88 6.83 -1.89
N LEU A 51 3.76 5.87 -2.11
CA LEU A 51 5.18 6.12 -2.27
C LEU A 51 5.67 5.60 -3.60
N GLU A 52 6.73 6.23 -4.13
CA GLU A 52 7.41 5.70 -5.30
C GLU A 52 8.82 5.38 -4.86
N VAL A 53 9.11 4.13 -4.67
CA VAL A 53 10.41 3.64 -4.23
C VAL A 53 10.72 2.34 -4.97
N ASP A 54 11.90 1.79 -4.75
CA ASP A 54 12.36 0.67 -5.56
C ASP A 54 11.84 -0.69 -5.15
N SER A 55 11.39 -0.85 -3.91
CA SER A 55 10.97 -2.16 -3.44
C SER A 55 9.98 -2.05 -2.30
N LYS A 56 9.28 -3.14 -2.01
CA LYS A 56 8.41 -3.21 -0.84
C LYS A 56 9.19 -3.04 0.44
N ASP A 57 10.39 -3.60 0.50
CA ASP A 57 11.21 -3.48 1.70
C ASP A 57 11.58 -2.03 1.96
N GLU A 58 11.89 -1.31 0.89
CA GLU A 58 12.20 0.10 1.03
C GLU A 58 10.97 0.87 1.49
N ALA A 59 9.80 0.58 0.93
CA ALA A 59 8.56 1.21 1.34
C ALA A 59 8.27 0.95 2.82
N ARG A 60 8.44 -0.29 3.25
CA ARG A 60 8.19 -0.65 4.64
C ARG A 60 9.19 0.04 5.57
N GLY A 61 10.42 0.19 5.10
CA GLY A 61 11.48 0.82 5.89
C GLY A 61 11.26 2.29 6.18
N ILE A 62 10.37 2.96 5.42
CA ILE A 62 10.05 4.35 5.69
C ILE A 62 9.17 4.47 6.92
N VAL A 63 8.38 3.43 7.24
CA VAL A 63 7.48 3.45 8.39
C VAL A 63 8.31 3.40 9.67
N PRO A 64 7.98 4.20 10.69
CA PRO A 64 8.72 4.13 11.95
C PRO A 64 8.68 2.73 12.53
N PRO A 65 9.80 2.29 13.13
CA PRO A 65 9.91 0.89 13.58
C PRO A 65 8.77 0.39 14.43
N ALA A 66 8.22 1.24 15.30
CA ALA A 66 7.16 0.82 16.22
C ALA A 66 5.89 0.40 15.48
N TYR A 67 5.71 0.85 14.25
CA TYR A 67 4.49 0.57 13.49
C TYR A 67 4.76 -0.36 12.31
N ARG A 68 5.99 -0.77 12.13
CA ARG A 68 6.40 -1.45 10.91
C ARG A 68 5.87 -2.87 10.79
N SER A 69 5.77 -3.58 11.90
CA SER A 69 5.38 -4.99 11.85
C SER A 69 3.96 -5.23 11.37
N ARG A 70 3.07 -4.25 11.57
CA ARG A 70 1.69 -4.42 11.14
C ARG A 70 1.38 -3.69 9.84
N THR A 71 2.40 -3.09 9.26
CA THR A 71 2.24 -2.32 8.03
C THR A 71 1.99 -3.24 6.85
N LYS A 72 1.02 -2.87 6.02
CA LYS A 72 0.72 -3.59 4.81
C LYS A 72 1.21 -2.76 3.63
N VAL A 73 1.93 -3.38 2.73
CA VAL A 73 2.48 -2.69 1.56
C VAL A 73 1.96 -3.38 0.31
N VAL A 74 1.32 -2.61 -0.56
CA VAL A 74 0.74 -3.15 -1.80
C VAL A 74 1.33 -2.39 -2.98
N GLN A 75 1.88 -3.09 -3.93
CA GLN A 75 2.35 -2.44 -5.14
C GLN A 75 1.15 -2.13 -6.02
N LEU A 76 1.09 -0.91 -6.50
CA LEU A 76 -0.04 -0.43 -7.28
C LEU A 76 0.34 -0.36 -8.75
N ASN A 77 -0.62 -0.66 -9.60
CA ASN A 77 -0.42 -0.58 -11.04
C ASN A 77 -1.65 0.05 -11.65
N THR A 78 -1.46 0.70 -12.79
CA THR A 78 -2.59 1.12 -13.59
C THR A 78 -2.56 0.31 -14.86
N PHE A 79 -3.71 0.15 -15.47
CA PHE A 79 -3.82 -0.64 -16.69
C PHE A 79 -4.43 0.17 -17.81
N THR A 80 -3.90 0.01 -19.01
CA THR A 80 -4.53 0.54 -20.21
C THR A 80 -5.31 -0.59 -20.87
N MET A 81 -6.13 -0.26 -21.85
CA MET A 81 -6.82 -1.29 -22.61
C MET A 81 -5.84 -2.20 -23.31
N ARG A 82 -4.71 -1.65 -23.75
CA ARG A 82 -3.70 -2.47 -24.38
C ARG A 82 -3.13 -3.48 -23.40
N ASP A 83 -2.91 -3.08 -22.17
CA ASP A 83 -2.41 -4.00 -21.14
C ASP A 83 -3.38 -5.15 -20.94
N ILE A 84 -4.69 -4.85 -20.94
CA ILE A 84 -5.70 -5.88 -20.77
C ILE A 84 -5.71 -6.84 -21.95
N GLU A 85 -5.55 -6.33 -23.15
CA GLU A 85 -5.49 -7.16 -24.32
C GLU A 85 -4.28 -8.09 -24.28
N ASP A 86 -3.14 -7.58 -23.82
CA ASP A 86 -1.93 -8.37 -23.72
C ASP A 86 -2.09 -9.47 -22.68
N ILE A 87 -2.71 -9.14 -21.54
CA ILE A 87 -2.94 -10.13 -20.49
C ILE A 87 -3.85 -11.23 -21.00
N ARG A 88 -4.91 -10.88 -21.71
CA ARG A 88 -5.83 -11.88 -22.22
C ARG A 88 -5.15 -12.79 -23.23
N ARG A 89 -4.30 -12.20 -24.07
CA ARG A 89 -3.62 -12.98 -25.09
C ARG A 89 -2.68 -13.97 -24.43
N ASP A 90 -1.96 -13.55 -23.40
CA ASP A 90 -0.98 -14.39 -22.77
C ASP A 90 -1.61 -15.50 -21.94
N HIS A 91 -2.82 -15.26 -21.43
CA HIS A 91 -3.45 -16.25 -20.57
C HIS A 91 -4.50 -17.10 -21.24
N ARG A 92 -4.58 -17.11 -22.62
CA ARG A 92 -5.57 -17.82 -23.24
C ARG A 92 -5.20 -19.16 -23.19
N PRO A 93 -5.93 -19.85 -23.42
CA PRO A 93 -6.08 -21.14 -23.23
C PRO A 93 -5.01 -21.87 -22.91
N LEU A 94 -4.17 -21.91 -23.27
CA LEU A 94 -3.26 -22.61 -23.03
C LEU A 94 -3.18 -22.67 -21.75
N GLY A 95 -3.20 -22.13 -21.32
CA GLY A 95 -3.08 -22.27 -20.17
C GLY A 95 -3.89 -21.72 -19.41
N SER A 96 -4.43 -21.37 -19.57
CA SER A 96 -5.13 -20.92 -18.83
C SER A 96 -5.43 -21.34 -17.76
N HIS A 97 -5.68 -21.57 -17.23
CA HIS A 97 -6.07 -22.00 -16.16
C HIS A 97 -5.32 -21.63 -15.16
N ARG A 98 -4.83 -21.34 -15.09
CA ARG A 98 -4.19 -21.07 -14.13
C ARG A 98 -4.49 -19.89 -13.55
N PHE A 99 -5.10 -19.26 -13.71
CA PHE A 99 -5.24 -18.07 -13.26
C PHE A 99 -6.40 -17.78 -12.95
N GLN A 100 -7.05 -18.21 -13.09
CA GLN A 100 -7.83 -18.27 -12.87
C GLN A 100 -8.37 -18.36 -12.13
N HIS A 101 -8.76 -18.19 -11.89
CA HIS A 101 -9.23 -18.27 -11.12
C HIS A 101 -9.37 -17.40 -10.77
N GLY A 102 -9.53 -16.81 -11.46
CA GLY A 102 -9.52 -16.07 -11.40
C GLY A 102 -9.53 -15.36 -10.78
N LYS A 103 -9.60 -14.87 -10.36
CA LYS A 103 -9.45 -14.25 -9.77
C LYS A 103 -8.68 -13.38 -10.00
N GLY A 104 -8.12 -13.47 -10.10
CA GLY A 104 -7.27 -12.62 -10.06
C GLY A 104 -7.41 -11.48 -10.81
N LEU A 105 -8.04 -11.46 -11.64
CA LEU A 105 -8.22 -10.47 -12.35
C LEU A 105 -9.27 -9.79 -12.14
N SER A 106 -9.80 -9.86 -11.10
CA SER A 106 -10.84 -9.19 -10.96
C SER A 106 -10.45 -7.88 -11.01
N LEU A 107 -10.55 -7.17 -11.83
CA LEU A 107 -10.16 -5.86 -11.90
C LEU A 107 -11.22 -4.92 -11.52
#